data_15a382c5efae831ea1261e0671eff47a
#
_entry.id   15a382c5efae831ea1261e0671eff47a
#
_cell.length_a   1.000
_cell.length_b   1.000
_cell.length_c   1.000
_cell.angle_alpha   90.00
_cell.angle_beta   90.00
_cell.angle_gamma   90.00
#
_symmetry.space_group_name_H-M   'P 1'
#
loop_
_entity.id
_entity.type
_entity.pdbx_description
1 polymer ?
#
loop_
_entity_poly.entity_id
_entity_poly.type
_entity_poly.pdbx_seq_one_letter_code
_entity_poly.pdbx_strand_id
1 'polypeptide(L)'
;MSDEHTEAGAAAGAPPLLVSACLRGVPCRFDGRDKASGALAGELAGRRAVAFCPEQAGGLATPRPAAELVGGDGHAVLDGRARVVDTTGADVTEAFVEGARRALAAARRAGCTEAVLMPRSPSCGRGAVYDGEFRGALVPGDGVTAALLERNGIAVRQAPGV
;
A
#
# COMPACT_ATOMS: atom_id res chain seq x y z
N MET A 1 -3.79 -22.59 22.00
CA MET A 1 -3.53 -22.65 21.66
C MET A 1 -3.12 -22.68 21.02
N SER A 2 -3.24 -22.44 20.80
CA SER A 2 -2.93 -22.48 20.13
C SER A 2 -2.28 -22.42 19.42
N ASP A 3 -2.50 -22.31 18.98
CA ASP A 3 -2.05 -22.34 18.33
C ASP A 3 -1.16 -22.07 17.85
N GLU A 4 -1.36 -21.83 17.82
CA GLU A 4 -0.72 -21.51 17.32
C GLU A 4 0.34 -21.56 17.09
N HIS A 5 0.43 -21.78 17.16
CA HIS A 5 1.39 -21.97 16.87
C HIS A 5 2.04 -22.29 16.18
N THR A 6 1.80 -22.50 15.98
CA THR A 6 2.33 -22.97 15.25
C THR A 6 2.65 -22.65 14.23
N GLU A 7 2.22 -22.16 14.02
CA GLU A 7 2.51 -21.85 12.97
C GLU A 7 3.62 -21.68 12.62
N ALA A 8 3.73 -21.95 12.53
CA ALA A 8 4.69 -22.07 12.04
C ALA A 8 5.89 -21.67 11.64
N GLY A 9 6.75 -22.17 11.41
CA GLY A 9 7.95 -21.89 10.79
C GLY A 9 8.90 -21.02 11.55
N ALA A 10 9.97 -20.65 10.91
CA ALA A 10 11.02 -19.87 11.53
C ALA A 10 10.51 -18.53 12.04
N ALA A 11 9.47 -18.03 11.39
CA ALA A 11 8.89 -16.73 11.73
C ALA A 11 7.69 -16.84 12.67
N ALA A 12 7.52 -17.99 13.34
CA ALA A 12 6.33 -18.27 14.14
C ALA A 12 6.09 -17.22 15.23
N GLY A 13 7.14 -16.66 15.81
CA GLY A 13 7.00 -15.63 16.83
C GLY A 13 6.94 -14.21 16.31
N ALA A 14 7.15 -14.02 15.01
CA ALA A 14 7.18 -12.69 14.43
C ALA A 14 5.77 -12.23 14.03
N PRO A 15 5.46 -10.92 14.13
CA PRO A 15 4.19 -10.41 13.63
C PRO A 15 4.10 -10.63 12.11
N PRO A 16 2.88 -10.75 11.57
CA PRO A 16 2.74 -10.83 10.12
C PRO A 16 3.09 -9.48 9.47
N LEU A 17 3.37 -9.53 8.18
CA LEU A 17 3.61 -8.34 7.37
C LEU A 17 2.32 -7.96 6.64
N LEU A 18 2.03 -6.66 6.57
CA LEU A 18 1.03 -6.17 5.64
C LEU A 18 1.72 -5.98 4.29
N VAL A 19 1.15 -6.50 3.21
CA VAL A 19 1.79 -6.50 1.90
C VAL A 19 0.80 -6.01 0.86
N SER A 20 1.23 -5.12 -0.04
CA SER A 20 0.40 -4.73 -1.19
C SER A 20 -0.01 -5.98 -1.97
N ALA A 21 -1.30 -6.18 -2.15
CA ALA A 21 -1.82 -7.44 -2.71
C ALA A 21 -1.29 -7.71 -4.12
N CYS A 22 -1.05 -6.67 -4.93
CA CYS A 22 -0.52 -6.85 -6.28
C CYS A 22 0.86 -7.50 -6.27
N LEU A 23 1.64 -7.33 -5.22
CA LEU A 23 2.95 -7.95 -5.07
C LEU A 23 2.86 -9.45 -4.82
N ARG A 24 1.69 -9.92 -4.42
CA ARG A 24 1.41 -11.33 -4.15
C ARG A 24 0.63 -11.99 -5.29
N GLY A 25 0.56 -11.34 -6.46
CA GLY A 25 -0.09 -11.92 -7.62
C GLY A 25 -1.57 -11.62 -7.76
N VAL A 26 -2.12 -10.75 -6.90
CA VAL A 26 -3.53 -10.35 -7.03
C VAL A 26 -3.61 -9.27 -8.11
N PRO A 27 -4.47 -9.45 -9.15
CA PRO A 27 -4.55 -8.49 -10.27
C PRO A 27 -5.38 -7.26 -9.88
N CYS A 28 -4.89 -6.50 -8.91
CA CYS A 28 -5.62 -5.38 -8.33
C CYS A 28 -5.04 -4.01 -8.66
N ARG A 29 -4.00 -3.94 -9.50
CA ARG A 29 -3.44 -2.66 -9.94
C ARG A 29 -4.45 -1.93 -10.81
N PHE A 30 -4.22 -0.62 -11.01
CA PHE A 30 -5.13 0.22 -11.77
C PHE A 30 -5.40 -0.34 -13.18
N ASP A 31 -4.41 -1.01 -13.78
CA ASP A 31 -4.52 -1.59 -15.14
C ASP A 31 -5.09 -3.03 -15.12
N GLY A 32 -5.51 -3.52 -13.97
CA GLY A 32 -6.04 -4.87 -13.84
C GLY A 32 -4.98 -5.96 -13.80
N ARG A 33 -3.73 -5.58 -13.59
CA ARG A 33 -2.61 -6.52 -13.56
C ARG A 33 -2.11 -6.72 -12.14
N ASP A 34 -1.24 -7.68 -11.98
CA ASP A 34 -0.48 -7.86 -10.75
C ASP A 34 0.95 -7.37 -10.94
N LYS A 35 1.74 -7.45 -9.91
CA LYS A 35 3.17 -7.18 -9.95
C LYS A 35 3.87 -8.17 -9.02
N ALA A 36 3.57 -9.46 -9.19
CA ALA A 36 4.14 -10.51 -8.36
C ALA A 36 5.66 -10.37 -8.31
N SER A 37 6.22 -10.37 -7.10
CA SER A 37 7.64 -10.16 -6.88
C SER A 37 8.27 -11.45 -6.38
N GLY A 38 9.14 -12.04 -7.20
CA GLY A 38 9.90 -13.22 -6.81
C GLY A 38 10.85 -12.92 -5.67
N ALA A 39 11.47 -11.74 -5.68
CA ALA A 39 12.37 -11.35 -4.59
C ALA A 39 11.61 -11.25 -3.27
N LEU A 40 10.41 -10.67 -3.31
CA LEU A 40 9.58 -10.57 -2.11
C LEU A 40 9.10 -11.95 -1.66
N ALA A 41 8.71 -12.81 -2.59
CA ALA A 41 8.27 -14.15 -2.24
C ALA A 41 9.34 -14.91 -1.48
N GLY A 42 10.61 -14.78 -1.91
CA GLY A 42 11.73 -15.40 -1.21
C GLY A 42 11.91 -14.81 0.19
N GLU A 43 11.78 -13.49 0.31
CA GLU A 43 11.92 -12.81 1.58
C GLU A 43 10.80 -13.20 2.56
N LEU A 44 9.61 -13.49 2.05
CA LEU A 44 8.45 -13.84 2.87
C LEU A 44 8.36 -15.34 3.18
N ALA A 45 9.29 -16.14 2.68
CA ALA A 45 9.25 -17.57 2.92
C ALA A 45 9.23 -17.86 4.43
N GLY A 46 8.23 -18.61 4.88
CA GLY A 46 8.09 -18.93 6.28
C GLY A 46 7.50 -17.82 7.13
N ARG A 47 7.09 -16.71 6.53
CA ARG A 47 6.51 -15.59 7.27
C ARG A 47 5.07 -15.35 6.85
N ARG A 48 4.20 -15.07 7.82
CA ARG A 48 2.81 -14.75 7.52
C ARG A 48 2.72 -13.36 6.87
N ALA A 49 1.86 -13.23 5.87
CA ALA A 49 1.63 -11.96 5.19
C ALA A 49 0.14 -11.74 5.02
N VAL A 50 -0.30 -10.52 5.23
CA VAL A 50 -1.68 -10.09 4.99
C VAL A 50 -1.66 -9.27 3.71
N ALA A 51 -2.24 -9.81 2.63
CA ALA A 51 -2.30 -9.11 1.35
C ALA A 51 -3.48 -8.13 1.36
N PHE A 52 -3.25 -6.91 0.93
CA PHE A 52 -4.28 -5.88 0.98
C PHE A 52 -4.09 -4.89 -0.15
N CYS A 53 -5.18 -4.53 -0.83
CA CYS A 53 -5.15 -3.47 -1.84
C CYS A 53 -5.98 -2.29 -1.33
N PRO A 54 -5.33 -1.20 -0.88
CA PRO A 54 -6.08 -0.06 -0.34
C PRO A 54 -7.01 0.57 -1.36
N GLU A 55 -6.64 0.59 -2.65
CA GLU A 55 -7.47 1.22 -3.65
C GLU A 55 -8.78 0.47 -3.87
N GLN A 56 -8.71 -0.87 -3.96
CA GLN A 56 -9.94 -1.68 -4.04
C GLN A 56 -10.75 -1.56 -2.76
N ALA A 57 -10.10 -1.58 -1.62
CA ALA A 57 -10.79 -1.48 -0.34
C ALA A 57 -11.48 -0.14 -0.17
N GLY A 58 -10.96 0.91 -0.80
CA GLY A 58 -11.60 2.23 -0.80
C GLY A 58 -12.77 2.35 -1.76
N GLY A 59 -13.07 1.31 -2.51
CA GLY A 59 -14.21 1.28 -3.41
C GLY A 59 -13.90 1.54 -4.87
N LEU A 60 -12.63 1.61 -5.24
CA LEU A 60 -12.27 1.87 -6.64
C LEU A 60 -12.36 0.59 -7.46
N ALA A 61 -12.83 0.74 -8.70
CA ALA A 61 -12.96 -0.38 -9.63
C ALA A 61 -11.59 -0.84 -10.13
N THR A 62 -11.55 -2.06 -10.66
CA THR A 62 -10.37 -2.60 -11.32
C THR A 62 -10.81 -3.14 -12.69
N PRO A 63 -10.29 -2.69 -13.83
CA PRO A 63 -9.32 -1.58 -13.94
C PRO A 63 -9.94 -0.21 -13.65
N ARG A 64 -9.07 0.79 -13.47
CA ARG A 64 -9.47 2.16 -13.17
C ARG A 64 -8.44 3.12 -13.76
N PRO A 65 -8.80 4.39 -13.95
CA PRO A 65 -7.80 5.36 -14.40
C PRO A 65 -6.68 5.50 -13.38
N ALA A 66 -5.46 5.67 -13.88
CA ALA A 66 -4.32 5.95 -13.01
C ALA A 66 -4.53 7.27 -12.29
N ALA A 67 -3.99 7.40 -11.07
CA ALA A 67 -4.15 8.60 -10.26
C ALA A 67 -2.80 9.07 -9.74
N GLU A 68 -2.71 10.35 -9.43
CA GLU A 68 -1.52 10.94 -8.82
C GLU A 68 -1.92 11.89 -7.71
N LEU A 69 -0.96 12.17 -6.82
CA LEU A 69 -1.14 13.10 -5.71
C LEU A 69 -0.89 14.50 -6.22
N VAL A 70 -1.82 15.42 -5.98
CA VAL A 70 -1.76 16.80 -6.48
C VAL A 70 -1.74 17.76 -5.30
N GLY A 71 -0.73 18.63 -5.26
CA GLY A 71 -0.61 19.64 -4.22
C GLY A 71 0.18 19.19 -3.00
N GLY A 72 0.70 17.98 -3.00
CA GLY A 72 1.50 17.44 -1.91
C GLY A 72 1.49 15.93 -1.94
N ASP A 73 2.09 15.31 -0.95
CA ASP A 73 2.14 13.86 -0.84
C ASP A 73 0.99 13.31 0.03
N GLY A 74 1.08 12.04 0.39
CA GLY A 74 0.04 11.39 1.20
C GLY A 74 -0.16 12.03 2.55
N HIS A 75 0.90 12.56 3.18
CA HIS A 75 0.75 13.29 4.43
C HIS A 75 -0.09 14.55 4.24
N ALA A 76 0.18 15.28 3.16
CA ALA A 76 -0.61 16.48 2.84
C ALA A 76 -2.06 16.13 2.54
N VAL A 77 -2.31 14.99 1.88
CA VAL A 77 -3.68 14.52 1.64
C VAL A 77 -4.40 14.24 2.96
N LEU A 78 -3.74 13.55 3.87
CA LEU A 78 -4.34 13.26 5.19
C LEU A 78 -4.63 14.52 5.98
N ASP A 79 -3.85 15.57 5.77
CA ASP A 79 -4.03 16.86 6.44
C ASP A 79 -5.02 17.77 5.72
N GLY A 80 -5.61 17.34 4.62
CA GLY A 80 -6.56 18.15 3.85
C GLY A 80 -5.92 19.23 2.98
N ARG A 81 -4.60 19.13 2.70
CA ARG A 81 -3.85 20.13 1.93
C ARG A 81 -3.53 19.69 0.51
N ALA A 82 -3.83 18.44 0.17
CA ALA A 82 -3.57 17.90 -1.16
C ALA A 82 -4.70 16.95 -1.54
N ARG A 83 -4.76 16.58 -2.82
CA ARG A 83 -5.82 15.73 -3.37
C ARG A 83 -5.22 14.59 -4.16
N VAL A 84 -6.01 13.55 -4.37
CA VAL A 84 -5.70 12.47 -5.32
C VAL A 84 -6.62 12.65 -6.51
N VAL A 85 -6.05 12.77 -7.71
CA VAL A 85 -6.80 13.05 -8.93
C VAL A 85 -6.42 12.01 -9.97
N ASP A 86 -7.40 11.46 -10.71
CA ASP A 86 -7.11 10.48 -11.74
C ASP A 86 -6.93 11.14 -13.10
N THR A 87 -6.57 10.34 -14.12
CA THR A 87 -6.28 10.86 -15.45
C THR A 87 -7.50 11.46 -16.15
N THR A 88 -8.72 11.21 -15.65
CA THR A 88 -9.93 11.83 -16.21
C THR A 88 -10.23 13.16 -15.51
N GLY A 89 -9.44 13.55 -14.52
CA GLY A 89 -9.67 14.76 -13.75
C GLY A 89 -10.58 14.55 -12.55
N ALA A 90 -11.02 13.33 -12.28
CA ALA A 90 -11.89 13.05 -11.14
C ALA A 90 -11.09 13.08 -9.85
N ASP A 91 -11.68 13.68 -8.82
CA ASP A 91 -11.10 13.70 -7.48
C ASP A 91 -11.48 12.39 -6.79
N VAL A 92 -10.49 11.59 -6.48
CA VAL A 92 -10.67 10.29 -5.82
C VAL A 92 -10.07 10.27 -4.42
N THR A 93 -9.88 11.44 -3.85
CA THR A 93 -9.24 11.58 -2.53
C THR A 93 -9.92 10.74 -1.46
N GLU A 94 -11.25 10.80 -1.37
CA GLU A 94 -11.97 10.08 -0.33
C GLU A 94 -11.77 8.57 -0.42
N ALA A 95 -11.75 8.04 -1.63
CA ALA A 95 -11.52 6.60 -1.83
C ALA A 95 -10.13 6.21 -1.35
N PHE A 96 -9.12 7.03 -1.64
CA PHE A 96 -7.75 6.75 -1.20
C PHE A 96 -7.62 6.85 0.32
N VAL A 97 -8.25 7.85 0.94
CA VAL A 97 -8.20 8.00 2.39
C VAL A 97 -8.94 6.86 3.09
N GLU A 98 -10.10 6.48 2.57
CA GLU A 98 -10.85 5.35 3.14
C GLU A 98 -10.07 4.04 2.98
N GLY A 99 -9.46 3.82 1.82
CA GLY A 99 -8.61 2.65 1.61
C GLY A 99 -7.45 2.58 2.59
N ALA A 100 -6.83 3.72 2.86
CA ALA A 100 -5.74 3.81 3.84
C ALA A 100 -6.24 3.46 5.24
N ARG A 101 -7.42 3.97 5.63
CA ARG A 101 -8.01 3.64 6.92
C ARG A 101 -8.29 2.15 7.07
N ARG A 102 -8.78 1.53 6.01
CA ARG A 102 -9.07 0.10 6.01
C ARG A 102 -7.80 -0.73 6.06
N ALA A 103 -6.74 -0.27 5.39
CA ALA A 103 -5.43 -0.93 5.48
C ALA A 103 -4.90 -0.89 6.90
N LEU A 104 -5.00 0.26 7.57
CA LEU A 104 -4.58 0.40 8.95
C LEU A 104 -5.39 -0.53 9.87
N ALA A 105 -6.70 -0.59 9.68
CA ALA A 105 -7.55 -1.46 10.47
C ALA A 105 -7.17 -2.93 10.26
N ALA A 106 -6.91 -3.35 9.03
CA ALA A 106 -6.50 -4.72 8.73
C ALA A 106 -5.15 -5.04 9.39
N ALA A 107 -4.20 -4.11 9.32
CA ALA A 107 -2.88 -4.29 9.93
C ALA A 107 -3.00 -4.45 11.46
N ARG A 108 -3.80 -3.60 12.09
CA ARG A 108 -4.00 -3.66 13.54
C ARG A 108 -4.69 -4.95 13.95
N ARG A 109 -5.71 -5.37 13.21
CA ARG A 109 -6.46 -6.58 13.50
C ARG A 109 -5.57 -7.81 13.42
N ALA A 110 -4.62 -7.82 12.49
CA ALA A 110 -3.70 -8.93 12.30
C ALA A 110 -2.45 -8.83 13.18
N GLY A 111 -2.23 -7.69 13.84
CA GLY A 111 -1.03 -7.50 14.66
C GLY A 111 0.21 -7.14 13.86
N CYS A 112 0.06 -6.57 12.67
CA CYS A 112 1.20 -6.18 11.84
C CYS A 112 1.91 -4.97 12.46
N THR A 113 3.25 -5.02 12.49
CA THR A 113 4.08 -3.90 12.92
C THR A 113 4.90 -3.34 11.76
N GLU A 114 4.85 -3.99 10.61
CA GLU A 114 5.62 -3.61 9.44
C GLU A 114 4.78 -3.88 8.18
N ALA A 115 4.99 -3.06 7.16
CA ALA A 115 4.34 -3.22 5.86
C ALA A 115 5.38 -3.17 4.75
N VAL A 116 5.19 -4.00 3.72
CA VAL A 116 6.00 -4.00 2.51
C VAL A 116 5.07 -3.64 1.37
N LEU A 117 5.26 -2.47 0.79
CA LEU A 117 4.27 -1.89 -0.10
C LEU A 117 4.83 -1.67 -1.51
N MET A 118 3.92 -1.54 -2.47
CA MET A 118 4.24 -1.28 -3.87
C MET A 118 4.88 0.11 -4.02
N PRO A 119 6.07 0.19 -4.64
CA PRO A 119 6.74 1.47 -4.81
C PRO A 119 5.97 2.44 -5.72
N ARG A 120 6.15 3.71 -5.46
CA ARG A 120 5.73 4.83 -6.32
C ARG A 120 4.22 5.03 -6.46
N SER A 121 3.42 4.16 -5.91
CA SER A 121 1.96 4.25 -5.98
C SER A 121 1.45 5.45 -5.17
N PRO A 122 0.38 6.12 -5.60
CA PRO A 122 -0.20 7.20 -4.80
C PRO A 122 -0.78 6.71 -3.47
N SER A 123 -1.05 5.43 -3.35
CA SER A 123 -1.50 4.82 -2.11
C SER A 123 -0.33 4.26 -1.31
N CYS A 124 0.51 3.45 -1.94
CA CYS A 124 1.47 2.59 -1.26
C CYS A 124 2.93 3.07 -1.33
N GLY A 125 3.26 4.05 -2.14
CA GLY A 125 4.63 4.50 -2.34
C GLY A 125 5.27 4.97 -1.05
N ARG A 126 6.56 4.65 -0.87
CA ARG A 126 7.31 5.08 0.30
C ARG A 126 8.57 5.78 -0.17
N GLY A 127 8.67 7.05 0.12
CA GLY A 127 9.85 7.87 -0.20
C GLY A 127 9.82 8.52 -1.56
N ALA A 128 9.07 8.00 -2.53
CA ALA A 128 8.94 8.59 -3.85
C ALA A 128 7.56 8.32 -4.41
N VAL A 129 6.95 9.35 -4.99
CA VAL A 129 5.64 9.28 -5.65
C VAL A 129 5.69 10.16 -6.89
N TYR A 130 4.73 9.98 -7.79
CA TYR A 130 4.65 10.84 -8.99
C TYR A 130 4.18 12.24 -8.61
N ASP A 131 4.61 13.23 -9.39
CA ASP A 131 4.54 14.65 -9.03
C ASP A 131 3.16 15.30 -9.24
N GLY A 132 2.17 14.56 -9.69
CA GLY A 132 0.82 15.10 -9.90
C GLY A 132 0.61 15.74 -11.28
N GLU A 133 1.62 15.73 -12.13
CA GLU A 133 1.54 16.33 -13.47
C GLU A 133 1.31 15.29 -14.56
N PHE A 134 1.24 14.01 -14.19
CA PHE A 134 1.00 12.90 -15.13
C PHE A 134 2.04 12.83 -16.25
N ARG A 135 3.31 13.04 -15.90
CA ARG A 135 4.41 13.05 -16.89
C ARG A 135 5.53 12.09 -16.53
N GLY A 136 5.29 11.18 -15.56
CA GLY A 136 6.28 10.17 -15.18
C GLY A 136 7.41 10.66 -14.32
N ALA A 137 7.32 11.88 -13.76
CA ALA A 137 8.37 12.43 -12.91
C ALA A 137 8.08 12.11 -11.44
N LEU A 138 9.11 11.68 -10.71
CA LEU A 138 9.00 11.35 -9.30
C LEU A 138 9.49 12.51 -8.44
N VAL A 139 8.87 12.65 -7.26
CA VAL A 139 9.28 13.60 -6.24
C VAL A 139 9.34 12.88 -4.90
N PRO A 140 10.09 13.40 -3.93
CA PRO A 140 10.09 12.82 -2.59
C PRO A 140 8.70 12.90 -1.97
N GLY A 141 8.28 11.83 -1.31
CA GLY A 141 6.99 11.80 -0.64
C GLY A 141 6.49 10.38 -0.47
N ASP A 142 5.39 10.25 0.25
CA ASP A 142 4.74 8.97 0.55
C ASP A 142 3.33 8.94 -0.03
N GLY A 143 2.86 7.74 -0.36
CA GLY A 143 1.46 7.54 -0.70
C GLY A 143 0.56 7.69 0.53
N VAL A 144 -0.74 7.76 0.31
CA VAL A 144 -1.71 8.02 1.39
C VAL A 144 -1.69 6.91 2.44
N THR A 145 -1.68 5.65 1.99
CA THR A 145 -1.65 4.50 2.91
C THR A 145 -0.32 4.43 3.64
N ALA A 146 0.80 4.59 2.91
CA ALA A 146 2.12 4.58 3.54
C ALA A 146 2.21 5.64 4.64
N ALA A 147 1.71 6.84 4.36
CA ALA A 147 1.72 7.94 5.32
C ALA A 147 0.89 7.60 6.56
N LEU A 148 -0.30 7.06 6.38
CA LEU A 148 -1.18 6.75 7.51
C LEU A 148 -0.60 5.64 8.38
N LEU A 149 -0.04 4.60 7.76
CA LEU A 149 0.59 3.51 8.50
C LEU A 149 1.77 4.02 9.33
N GLU A 150 2.64 4.84 8.72
CA GLU A 150 3.79 5.40 9.42
C GLU A 150 3.35 6.26 10.61
N ARG A 151 2.33 7.09 10.43
CA ARG A 151 1.80 7.92 11.51
C ARG A 151 1.30 7.10 12.70
N ASN A 152 0.97 5.85 12.46
CA ASN A 152 0.42 4.96 13.48
C ASN A 152 1.40 3.90 13.94
N GLY A 153 2.69 4.12 13.70
CA GLY A 153 3.75 3.27 14.26
C GLY A 153 4.01 1.99 13.49
N ILE A 154 3.45 1.84 12.28
CA ILE A 154 3.73 0.68 11.45
C ILE A 154 4.83 1.08 10.47
N ALA A 155 5.98 0.41 10.55
CA ALA A 155 7.12 0.72 9.69
C ALA A 155 6.82 0.29 8.26
N VAL A 156 7.03 1.19 7.30
CA VAL A 156 6.74 0.93 5.89
C VAL A 156 8.03 0.91 5.10
N ARG A 157 8.22 -0.11 4.25
CA ARG A 157 9.30 -0.13 3.29
C ARG A 157 8.79 -0.57 1.92
N GLN A 158 9.52 -0.23 0.89
CA GLN A 158 9.18 -0.63 -0.47
C GLN A 158 9.60 -2.07 -0.73
N ALA A 159 8.84 -2.76 -1.58
CA ALA A 159 9.18 -4.10 -1.99
C ALA A 159 10.48 -4.10 -2.79
N PRO A 160 11.36 -5.10 -2.58
CA PRO A 160 12.60 -5.20 -3.35
C PRO A 160 12.33 -5.65 -4.78
N GLY A 161 13.13 -5.16 -5.72
CA GLY A 161 13.12 -5.64 -7.09
C GLY A 161 11.90 -5.27 -7.92
N VAL A 162 11.22 -4.19 -7.55
CA VAL A 162 10.00 -3.79 -8.28
C VAL A 162 10.12 -2.37 -8.80
#